data_e6de3bdf172377bb7f539c07b161b2e5
#
_entry.id   e6de3bdf172377bb7f539c07b161b2e5
#
_cell.length_a   1.000
_cell.length_b   1.000
_cell.length_c   1.000
_cell.angle_alpha   90.00
_cell.angle_beta   90.00
_cell.angle_gamma   90.00
#
_symmetry.space_group_name_H-M   'P 1'
#
loop_
_entity.id
_entity.type
_entity.pdbx_description
1 polymer ?
#
loop_
_entity_poly.entity_id
_entity_poly.type
_entity_poly.pdbx_seq_one_letter_code
_entity_poly.pdbx_strand_id
1 'polypeptide(L)'
;SYAAQRIIVTRVLIALNVFVFLWTLVGSGALDQRQFDLGLSLPFIANGEWYRIISSGFLHFGLLHVGMNMLLLWQLGQLLEPVLGEWKFGLLYFASMFGGAAGALLLTPNGLTGGASGAVFGLMAAAAVGLQQRGVNPLRTGIGATLILNLLITFAIPGISIGGHVGGAITGAVVGYAMLEPRWTRTS
;
A
#
# COMPACT_ATOMS: atom_id res chain seq x y z
N SER A 1 8.13 -4.59 31.52
CA SER A 1 8.26 -5.47 30.37
C SER A 1 7.49 -4.85 29.21
N TYR A 2 8.16 -4.40 28.19
CA TYR A 2 7.54 -4.05 26.92
C TYR A 2 6.92 -5.35 26.39
N ALA A 3 5.61 -5.52 26.53
CA ALA A 3 4.90 -6.54 25.81
C ALA A 3 5.17 -6.28 24.31
N ALA A 4 5.80 -7.23 23.64
CA ALA A 4 6.09 -7.12 22.22
C ALA A 4 4.77 -6.77 21.53
N GLN A 5 4.70 -5.57 20.95
CA GLN A 5 3.51 -5.10 20.28
C GLN A 5 3.18 -6.10 19.15
N ARG A 6 1.97 -6.64 19.20
CA ARG A 6 1.54 -7.63 18.21
C ARG A 6 1.34 -6.91 16.88
N ILE A 7 2.13 -7.28 15.88
CA ILE A 7 2.03 -6.80 14.49
C ILE A 7 1.78 -8.01 13.58
N ILE A 8 0.70 -8.74 13.86
CA ILE A 8 0.39 -10.01 13.21
C ILE A 8 0.01 -9.80 11.75
N VAL A 9 -0.87 -8.82 11.48
CA VAL A 9 -1.34 -8.53 10.11
C VAL A 9 -0.18 -8.05 9.25
N THR A 10 0.67 -7.17 9.77
CA THR A 10 1.89 -6.72 9.07
C THR A 10 2.76 -7.89 8.65
N ARG A 11 3.03 -8.83 9.58
CA ARG A 11 3.87 -10.01 9.29
C ARG A 11 3.23 -10.94 8.25
N VAL A 12 1.92 -11.16 8.35
CA VAL A 12 1.17 -11.98 7.40
C VAL A 12 1.21 -11.34 6.00
N LEU A 13 0.97 -10.03 5.90
CA LEU A 13 1.01 -9.31 4.63
C LEU A 13 2.41 -9.36 4.00
N ILE A 14 3.46 -9.16 4.79
CA ILE A 14 4.85 -9.30 4.29
C ILE A 14 5.10 -10.72 3.79
N ALA A 15 4.73 -11.73 4.57
CA ALA A 15 4.91 -13.13 4.17
C ALA A 15 4.18 -13.47 2.88
N LEU A 16 2.94 -13.00 2.69
CA LEU A 16 2.16 -13.21 1.47
C LEU A 16 2.80 -12.52 0.26
N ASN A 17 3.23 -11.26 0.40
CA ASN A 17 3.89 -10.54 -0.68
C ASN A 17 5.21 -11.21 -1.10
N VAL A 18 6.03 -11.60 -0.12
CA VAL A 18 7.29 -12.32 -0.38
C VAL A 18 7.03 -13.68 -1.02
N PHE A 19 6.03 -14.43 -0.53
CA PHE A 19 5.65 -15.71 -1.11
C PHE A 19 5.24 -15.56 -2.59
N VAL A 20 4.37 -14.62 -2.91
CA VAL A 20 3.95 -14.37 -4.30
C VAL A 20 5.15 -13.97 -5.15
N PHE A 21 6.04 -13.11 -4.65
CA PHE A 21 7.24 -12.72 -5.37
C PHE A 21 8.15 -13.93 -5.66
N LEU A 22 8.44 -14.76 -4.66
CA LEU A 22 9.24 -15.97 -4.85
C LEU A 22 8.58 -16.95 -5.83
N TRP A 23 7.27 -17.09 -5.77
CA TRP A 23 6.53 -17.91 -6.73
C TRP A 23 6.68 -17.41 -8.17
N THR A 24 6.73 -16.10 -8.41
CA THR A 24 6.96 -15.56 -9.75
C THR A 24 8.36 -15.87 -10.30
N LEU A 25 9.33 -16.18 -9.44
CA LEU A 25 10.69 -16.51 -9.84
C LEU A 25 10.90 -17.99 -10.19
N VAL A 26 9.95 -18.87 -9.88
CA VAL A 26 10.10 -20.32 -10.07
C VAL A 26 9.79 -20.73 -11.50
N GLY A 27 10.74 -21.39 -12.17
CA GLY A 27 10.60 -21.93 -13.52
C GLY A 27 11.17 -21.01 -14.61
N SER A 28 11.67 -21.60 -15.69
CA SER A 28 12.22 -20.86 -16.83
C SER A 28 11.12 -20.15 -17.60
N GLY A 29 11.29 -18.86 -17.86
CA GLY A 29 10.28 -18.03 -18.56
C GLY A 29 9.01 -17.75 -17.75
N ALA A 30 8.93 -18.25 -16.50
CA ALA A 30 7.75 -18.09 -15.67
C ALA A 30 7.55 -16.66 -15.16
N LEU A 31 8.62 -15.88 -15.04
CA LEU A 31 8.57 -14.54 -14.47
C LEU A 31 7.62 -13.64 -15.24
N ASP A 32 7.85 -13.47 -16.54
CA ASP A 32 7.05 -12.55 -17.38
C ASP A 32 5.60 -13.01 -17.48
N GLN A 33 5.37 -14.32 -17.69
CA GLN A 33 4.03 -14.87 -17.78
C GLN A 33 3.25 -14.68 -16.48
N ARG A 34 3.86 -14.99 -15.32
CA ARG A 34 3.19 -14.85 -14.03
C ARG A 34 2.96 -13.40 -13.63
N GLN A 35 3.88 -12.51 -13.98
CA GLN A 35 3.65 -11.08 -13.82
C GLN A 35 2.46 -10.60 -14.67
N PHE A 36 2.38 -11.06 -15.90
CA PHE A 36 1.26 -10.76 -16.77
C PHE A 36 -0.06 -11.31 -16.22
N ASP A 37 -0.07 -12.53 -15.72
CA ASP A 37 -1.27 -13.19 -15.18
C ASP A 37 -1.81 -12.52 -13.90
N LEU A 38 -0.93 -11.93 -13.09
CA LEU A 38 -1.29 -11.26 -11.83
C LEU A 38 -1.53 -9.76 -11.99
N GLY A 39 -0.96 -9.13 -13.02
CA GLY A 39 -0.99 -7.69 -13.20
C GLY A 39 -2.36 -7.14 -13.57
N LEU A 40 -2.58 -5.86 -13.22
CA LEU A 40 -3.83 -5.14 -13.43
C LEU A 40 -3.75 -4.24 -14.67
N SER A 41 -4.76 -4.31 -15.52
CA SER A 41 -5.05 -3.31 -16.55
C SER A 41 -6.54 -3.31 -16.88
N LEU A 42 -7.04 -2.22 -17.46
CA LEU A 42 -8.47 -2.08 -17.77
C LEU A 42 -8.98 -3.14 -18.77
N PRO A 43 -8.25 -3.52 -19.83
CA PRO A 43 -8.71 -4.57 -20.73
C PRO A 43 -9.01 -5.91 -20.05
N PHE A 44 -8.20 -6.30 -19.05
CA PHE A 44 -8.45 -7.52 -18.29
C PHE A 44 -9.72 -7.43 -17.44
N ILE A 45 -9.92 -6.27 -16.79
CA ILE A 45 -11.13 -6.03 -16.00
C ILE A 45 -12.38 -6.05 -16.91
N ALA A 46 -12.31 -5.44 -18.10
CA ALA A 46 -13.38 -5.47 -19.08
C ALA A 46 -13.73 -6.90 -19.56
N ASN A 47 -12.75 -7.79 -19.57
CA ASN A 47 -12.93 -9.22 -19.88
C ASN A 47 -13.40 -10.06 -18.67
N GLY A 48 -13.67 -9.44 -17.51
CA GLY A 48 -14.17 -10.12 -16.33
C GLY A 48 -13.10 -10.68 -15.39
N GLU A 49 -11.83 -10.34 -15.59
CA GLU A 49 -10.72 -10.81 -14.76
C GLU A 49 -10.56 -9.98 -13.47
N TRP A 50 -11.64 -9.87 -12.69
CA TRP A 50 -11.74 -9.03 -11.48
C TRP A 50 -10.75 -9.41 -10.36
N TYR A 51 -10.27 -10.68 -10.33
CA TYR A 51 -9.29 -11.14 -9.36
C TYR A 51 -7.99 -10.31 -9.40
N ARG A 52 -7.70 -9.67 -10.54
CA ARG A 52 -6.51 -8.86 -10.75
C ARG A 52 -6.45 -7.60 -9.87
N ILE A 53 -7.60 -7.14 -9.38
CA ILE A 53 -7.65 -6.04 -8.39
C ILE A 53 -6.92 -6.44 -7.12
N ILE A 54 -7.01 -7.71 -6.72
CA ILE A 54 -6.33 -8.25 -5.52
C ILE A 54 -4.93 -8.77 -5.87
N SER A 55 -4.80 -9.61 -6.90
CA SER A 55 -3.53 -10.25 -7.24
C SER A 55 -2.44 -9.24 -7.59
N SER A 56 -2.79 -8.14 -8.27
CA SER A 56 -1.84 -7.08 -8.61
C SER A 56 -1.26 -6.39 -7.37
N GLY A 57 -2.01 -6.31 -6.28
CA GLY A 57 -1.54 -5.74 -5.01
C GLY A 57 -0.43 -6.55 -4.34
N PHE A 58 -0.22 -7.81 -4.75
CA PHE A 58 0.84 -8.70 -4.27
C PHE A 58 1.94 -8.94 -5.31
N LEU A 59 1.77 -8.45 -6.53
CA LEU A 59 2.75 -8.59 -7.61
C LEU A 59 3.88 -7.58 -7.45
N HIS A 60 5.15 -8.03 -7.63
CA HIS A 60 6.31 -7.15 -7.66
C HIS A 60 7.21 -7.48 -8.85
N PHE A 61 7.70 -6.43 -9.52
CA PHE A 61 8.47 -6.55 -10.76
C PHE A 61 9.98 -6.69 -10.57
N GLY A 62 10.45 -6.85 -9.32
CA GLY A 62 11.87 -7.05 -9.04
C GLY A 62 12.20 -6.99 -7.54
N LEU A 63 13.42 -7.39 -7.21
CA LEU A 63 13.89 -7.49 -5.83
C LEU A 63 13.88 -6.13 -5.11
N LEU A 64 14.32 -5.07 -5.78
CA LEU A 64 14.30 -3.72 -5.21
C LEU A 64 12.87 -3.25 -4.95
N HIS A 65 11.95 -3.54 -5.88
CA HIS A 65 10.53 -3.18 -5.75
C HIS A 65 9.89 -3.85 -4.54
N VAL A 66 10.03 -5.17 -4.39
CA VAL A 66 9.48 -5.88 -3.22
C VAL A 66 10.21 -5.47 -1.93
N GLY A 67 11.53 -5.32 -1.96
CA GLY A 67 12.30 -4.95 -0.78
C GLY A 67 11.91 -3.60 -0.20
N MET A 68 11.77 -2.58 -1.04
CA MET A 68 11.35 -1.24 -0.61
C MET A 68 9.92 -1.24 -0.05
N ASN A 69 8.99 -1.91 -0.73
CA ASN A 69 7.62 -2.03 -0.25
C ASN A 69 7.55 -2.75 1.12
N MET A 70 8.27 -3.84 1.28
CA MET A 70 8.26 -4.61 2.53
C MET A 70 8.93 -3.86 3.68
N LEU A 71 9.99 -3.10 3.41
CA LEU A 71 10.62 -2.24 4.41
C LEU A 71 9.64 -1.17 4.92
N LEU A 72 8.97 -0.48 4.01
CA LEU A 72 7.98 0.55 4.35
C LEU A 72 6.77 -0.07 5.06
N LEU A 73 6.28 -1.21 4.57
CA LEU A 73 5.17 -1.92 5.22
C LEU A 73 5.53 -2.33 6.65
N TRP A 74 6.77 -2.81 6.87
CA TRP A 74 7.25 -3.15 8.20
C TRP A 74 7.27 -1.93 9.13
N GLN A 75 7.84 -0.81 8.69
CA GLN A 75 7.93 0.42 9.48
C GLN A 75 6.53 1.00 9.81
N LEU A 76 5.67 1.09 8.80
CA LEU A 76 4.31 1.61 8.96
C LEU A 76 3.42 0.67 9.78
N GLY A 77 3.61 -0.63 9.62
CA GLY A 77 2.90 -1.64 10.41
C GLY A 77 3.24 -1.54 11.89
N GLN A 78 4.52 -1.38 12.22
CA GLN A 78 4.95 -1.16 13.62
C GLN A 78 4.35 0.12 14.23
N LEU A 79 4.09 1.13 13.42
CA LEU A 79 3.51 2.38 13.86
C LEU A 79 1.99 2.32 14.00
N LEU A 80 1.30 1.75 13.00
CA LEU A 80 -0.15 1.85 12.86
C LEU A 80 -0.91 0.66 13.44
N GLU A 81 -0.42 -0.56 13.28
CA GLU A 81 -1.16 -1.75 13.73
C GLU A 81 -1.41 -1.77 15.25
N PRO A 82 -0.44 -1.40 16.12
CA PRO A 82 -0.69 -1.31 17.56
C PRO A 82 -1.73 -0.26 17.96
N VAL A 83 -1.84 0.82 17.19
CA VAL A 83 -2.78 1.93 17.45
C VAL A 83 -4.19 1.58 16.96
N LEU A 84 -4.29 0.98 15.77
CA LEU A 84 -5.57 0.65 15.12
C LEU A 84 -6.14 -0.70 15.59
N GLY A 85 -5.27 -1.63 15.95
CA GLY A 85 -5.59 -3.05 16.08
C GLY A 85 -5.60 -3.76 14.74
N GLU A 86 -5.50 -5.08 14.78
CA GLU A 86 -5.34 -5.96 13.61
C GLU A 86 -6.42 -5.72 12.55
N TRP A 87 -7.69 -5.66 12.96
CA TRP A 87 -8.83 -5.56 12.06
C TRP A 87 -8.87 -4.23 11.29
N LYS A 88 -8.72 -3.11 11.98
CA LYS A 88 -8.72 -1.79 11.34
C LYS A 88 -7.49 -1.56 10.47
N PHE A 89 -6.33 -2.06 10.91
CA PHE A 89 -5.11 -1.99 10.12
C PHE A 89 -5.24 -2.78 8.81
N GLY A 90 -5.77 -4.02 8.86
CA GLY A 90 -6.06 -4.81 7.67
C GLY A 90 -7.05 -4.10 6.73
N LEU A 91 -8.12 -3.55 7.27
CA LEU A 91 -9.12 -2.81 6.49
C LEU A 91 -8.51 -1.57 5.82
N LEU A 92 -7.69 -0.80 6.52
CA LEU A 92 -6.96 0.35 5.96
C LEU A 92 -6.04 -0.07 4.82
N TYR A 93 -5.28 -1.16 5.01
CA TYR A 93 -4.37 -1.69 3.98
C TYR A 93 -5.13 -2.07 2.70
N PHE A 94 -6.18 -2.88 2.81
CA PHE A 94 -6.94 -3.34 1.64
C PHE A 94 -7.78 -2.21 1.00
N ALA A 95 -8.36 -1.31 1.77
CA ALA A 95 -9.04 -0.13 1.21
C ALA A 95 -8.07 0.73 0.39
N SER A 96 -6.87 0.97 0.90
CA SER A 96 -5.81 1.71 0.19
C SER A 96 -5.34 0.98 -1.06
N MET A 97 -5.25 -0.35 -1.02
CA MET A 97 -4.93 -1.19 -2.19
C MET A 97 -6.00 -1.04 -3.28
N PHE A 98 -7.28 -1.08 -2.93
CA PHE A 98 -8.39 -0.88 -3.87
C PHE A 98 -8.42 0.54 -4.43
N GLY A 99 -8.17 1.56 -3.60
CA GLY A 99 -8.04 2.94 -4.05
C GLY A 99 -6.87 3.12 -5.02
N GLY A 100 -5.75 2.46 -4.77
CA GLY A 100 -4.61 2.40 -5.68
C GLY A 100 -4.96 1.72 -7.01
N ALA A 101 -5.64 0.58 -6.98
CA ALA A 101 -6.10 -0.10 -8.19
C ALA A 101 -7.03 0.81 -9.02
N ALA A 102 -8.00 1.47 -8.39
CA ALA A 102 -8.89 2.41 -9.07
C ALA A 102 -8.11 3.57 -9.71
N GLY A 103 -7.17 4.17 -8.99
CA GLY A 103 -6.33 5.25 -9.50
C GLY A 103 -5.46 4.80 -10.69
N ALA A 104 -4.89 3.61 -10.63
CA ALA A 104 -4.10 3.03 -11.73
C ALA A 104 -4.97 2.83 -12.98
N LEU A 105 -6.17 2.26 -12.84
CA LEU A 105 -7.10 2.05 -13.95
C LEU A 105 -7.58 3.37 -14.57
N LEU A 106 -7.72 4.43 -13.78
CA LEU A 106 -8.15 5.74 -14.28
C LEU A 106 -7.05 6.48 -15.04
N LEU A 107 -5.80 6.45 -14.55
CA LEU A 107 -4.71 7.25 -15.11
C LEU A 107 -3.83 6.50 -16.12
N THR A 108 -3.74 5.18 -16.00
CA THR A 108 -2.96 4.33 -16.89
C THR A 108 -3.72 3.05 -17.26
N PRO A 109 -4.90 3.18 -17.91
CA PRO A 109 -5.82 2.05 -18.10
C PRO A 109 -5.22 0.86 -18.86
N ASN A 110 -4.31 1.13 -19.80
CA ASN A 110 -3.69 0.10 -20.64
C ASN A 110 -2.32 -0.36 -20.15
N GLY A 111 -1.80 0.23 -19.09
CA GLY A 111 -0.53 -0.16 -18.47
C GLY A 111 -0.71 -1.39 -17.57
N LEU A 112 0.26 -2.29 -17.59
CA LEU A 112 0.31 -3.38 -16.63
C LEU A 112 0.82 -2.85 -15.27
N THR A 113 -0.03 -2.90 -14.25
CA THR A 113 0.25 -2.34 -12.92
C THR A 113 0.29 -3.46 -11.88
N GLY A 114 1.19 -3.32 -10.91
CA GLY A 114 1.31 -4.23 -9.77
C GLY A 114 2.18 -3.65 -8.67
N GLY A 115 1.97 -4.13 -7.46
CA GLY A 115 2.75 -3.78 -6.27
C GLY A 115 1.89 -3.47 -5.05
N ALA A 116 2.47 -3.71 -3.88
CA ALA A 116 1.87 -3.31 -2.60
C ALA A 116 1.92 -1.79 -2.38
N SER A 117 2.53 -1.04 -3.28
CA SER A 117 2.83 0.38 -3.10
C SER A 117 1.58 1.26 -2.92
N GLY A 118 0.46 0.95 -3.59
CA GLY A 118 -0.81 1.66 -3.37
C GLY A 118 -1.26 1.57 -1.92
N ALA A 119 -1.22 0.37 -1.33
CA ALA A 119 -1.52 0.17 0.09
C ALA A 119 -0.49 0.88 0.99
N VAL A 120 0.79 0.79 0.68
CA VAL A 120 1.87 1.44 1.44
C VAL A 120 1.72 2.96 1.43
N PHE A 121 1.41 3.57 0.28
CA PHE A 121 1.10 5.01 0.20
C PHE A 121 -0.11 5.38 1.04
N GLY A 122 -1.14 4.53 1.07
CA GLY A 122 -2.28 4.73 1.93
C GLY A 122 -1.93 4.69 3.42
N LEU A 123 -1.08 3.76 3.84
CA LEU A 123 -0.59 3.69 5.23
C LEU A 123 0.24 4.94 5.58
N MET A 124 1.11 5.41 4.69
CA MET A 124 1.88 6.65 4.90
C MET A 124 0.96 7.86 5.06
N ALA A 125 -0.03 8.00 4.18
CA ALA A 125 -0.99 9.10 4.25
C ALA A 125 -1.83 9.04 5.52
N ALA A 126 -2.30 7.84 5.92
CA ALA A 126 -3.02 7.64 7.18
C ALA A 126 -2.17 8.02 8.40
N ALA A 127 -0.90 7.65 8.42
CA ALA A 127 0.04 8.03 9.49
C ALA A 127 0.23 9.55 9.56
N ALA A 128 0.40 10.21 8.41
CA ALA A 128 0.53 11.66 8.35
C ALA A 128 -0.73 12.38 8.87
N VAL A 129 -1.92 11.91 8.46
CA VAL A 129 -3.20 12.45 8.92
C VAL A 129 -3.38 12.22 10.42
N GLY A 130 -3.05 11.02 10.92
CA GLY A 130 -3.13 10.71 12.34
C GLY A 130 -2.21 11.59 13.22
N LEU A 131 -1.03 11.95 12.72
CA LEU A 131 -0.15 12.91 13.38
C LEU A 131 -0.77 14.30 13.40
N GLN A 132 -1.29 14.76 12.25
CA GLN A 132 -1.93 16.06 12.14
C GLN A 132 -3.13 16.20 13.08
N GLN A 133 -3.96 15.17 13.22
CA GLN A 133 -5.09 15.15 14.16
C GLN A 133 -4.64 15.28 15.63
N ARG A 134 -3.40 14.94 15.94
CA ARG A 134 -2.79 15.05 17.27
C ARG A 134 -1.97 16.32 17.46
N GLY A 135 -2.09 17.28 16.53
CA GLY A 135 -1.36 18.55 16.58
C GLY A 135 0.13 18.42 16.23
N VAL A 136 0.56 17.28 15.71
CA VAL A 136 1.94 17.06 15.25
C VAL A 136 2.03 17.35 13.76
N ASN A 137 2.89 18.29 13.36
CA ASN A 137 3.10 18.56 11.94
C ASN A 137 3.86 17.37 11.29
N PRO A 138 3.22 16.60 10.40
CA PRO A 138 3.85 15.42 9.81
C PRO A 138 5.09 15.77 8.97
N LEU A 139 5.16 16.98 8.40
CA LEU A 139 6.33 17.42 7.60
C LEU A 139 7.60 17.61 8.45
N ARG A 140 7.45 17.69 9.77
CA ARG A 140 8.57 17.76 10.72
C ARG A 140 8.94 16.40 11.29
N THR A 141 8.37 15.33 10.76
CA THR A 141 8.64 13.94 11.14
C THR A 141 9.25 13.16 10.00
N GLY A 142 9.87 12.03 10.30
CA GLY A 142 10.39 11.11 9.27
C GLY A 142 9.30 10.59 8.33
N ILE A 143 8.04 10.48 8.79
CA ILE A 143 6.89 10.03 7.98
C ILE A 143 6.58 11.03 6.87
N GLY A 144 6.52 12.31 7.18
CA GLY A 144 6.27 13.35 6.19
C GLY A 144 7.40 13.42 5.15
N ALA A 145 8.65 13.34 5.59
CA ALA A 145 9.81 13.30 4.70
C ALA A 145 9.77 12.06 3.79
N THR A 146 9.42 10.90 4.33
CA THR A 146 9.30 9.65 3.57
C THR A 146 8.18 9.73 2.54
N LEU A 147 7.01 10.26 2.90
CA LEU A 147 5.88 10.44 1.98
C LEU A 147 6.26 11.37 0.84
N ILE A 148 6.85 12.54 1.13
CA ILE A 148 7.28 13.49 0.10
C ILE A 148 8.32 12.87 -0.82
N LEU A 149 9.35 12.21 -0.28
CA LEU A 149 10.37 11.56 -1.08
C LEU A 149 9.77 10.50 -2.01
N ASN A 150 8.87 9.66 -1.52
CA ASN A 150 8.21 8.64 -2.35
C ASN A 150 7.30 9.25 -3.42
N LEU A 151 6.61 10.36 -3.12
CA LEU A 151 5.85 11.11 -4.14
C LEU A 151 6.77 11.69 -5.21
N LEU A 152 7.89 12.31 -4.83
CA LEU A 152 8.87 12.84 -5.79
C LEU A 152 9.42 11.74 -6.69
N ILE A 153 9.76 10.59 -6.14
CA ILE A 153 10.22 9.40 -6.89
C ILE A 153 9.13 8.94 -7.85
N THR A 154 7.87 8.91 -7.42
CA THR A 154 6.71 8.53 -8.24
C THR A 154 6.58 9.41 -9.49
N PHE A 155 6.77 10.70 -9.36
CA PHE A 155 6.68 11.63 -10.50
C PHE A 155 7.95 11.69 -11.35
N ALA A 156 9.11 11.36 -10.77
CA ALA A 156 10.40 11.46 -11.44
C ALA A 156 10.77 10.20 -12.26
N ILE A 157 10.31 9.02 -11.85
CA ILE A 157 10.71 7.75 -12.48
C ILE A 157 9.61 7.27 -13.42
N PRO A 158 9.89 7.16 -14.74
CA PRO A 158 8.95 6.59 -15.70
C PRO A 158 8.59 5.14 -15.37
N GLY A 159 7.34 4.77 -15.63
CA GLY A 159 6.85 3.40 -15.39
C GLY A 159 6.30 3.16 -13.98
N ILE A 160 6.47 4.08 -13.03
CA ILE A 160 5.80 4.01 -11.75
C ILE A 160 4.35 4.49 -11.90
N SER A 161 3.42 3.74 -11.33
CA SER A 161 1.98 4.06 -11.38
C SER A 161 1.65 5.27 -10.51
N ILE A 162 1.60 6.46 -11.12
CA ILE A 162 1.15 7.69 -10.45
C ILE A 162 -0.25 7.49 -9.87
N GLY A 163 -1.18 6.99 -10.68
CA GLY A 163 -2.56 6.73 -10.26
C GLY A 163 -2.64 5.76 -9.09
N GLY A 164 -1.84 4.69 -9.11
CA GLY A 164 -1.79 3.71 -8.04
C GLY A 164 -1.34 4.33 -6.71
N HIS A 165 -0.30 5.14 -6.73
CA HIS A 165 0.24 5.79 -5.53
C HIS A 165 -0.69 6.89 -5.00
N VAL A 166 -1.17 7.78 -5.87
CA VAL A 166 -2.07 8.87 -5.49
C VAL A 166 -3.42 8.33 -5.04
N GLY A 167 -4.00 7.36 -5.74
CA GLY A 167 -5.27 6.74 -5.35
C GLY A 167 -5.18 6.02 -4.00
N GLY A 168 -4.08 5.31 -3.76
CA GLY A 168 -3.80 4.69 -2.46
C GLY A 168 -3.65 5.74 -1.35
N ALA A 169 -2.87 6.80 -1.58
CA ALA A 169 -2.65 7.87 -0.63
C ALA A 169 -3.96 8.61 -0.25
N ILE A 170 -4.78 8.96 -1.24
CA ILE A 170 -6.08 9.63 -1.00
C ILE A 170 -6.99 8.73 -0.16
N THR A 171 -7.12 7.47 -0.55
CA THR A 171 -7.97 6.51 0.18
C THR A 171 -7.47 6.30 1.60
N GLY A 172 -6.18 6.12 1.79
CA GLY A 172 -5.57 5.97 3.11
C GLY A 172 -5.71 7.21 3.98
N ALA A 173 -5.62 8.41 3.41
CA ALA A 173 -5.87 9.66 4.13
C ALA A 173 -7.32 9.75 4.63
N VAL A 174 -8.30 9.46 3.78
CA VAL A 174 -9.74 9.51 4.13
C VAL A 174 -10.09 8.46 5.18
N VAL A 175 -9.73 7.20 4.93
CA VAL A 175 -10.02 6.09 5.85
C VAL A 175 -9.24 6.26 7.17
N GLY A 176 -7.97 6.65 7.09
CA GLY A 176 -7.13 6.92 8.25
C GLY A 176 -7.66 8.07 9.09
N TYR A 177 -8.16 9.13 8.49
CA TYR A 177 -8.80 10.23 9.19
C TYR A 177 -9.95 9.73 10.08
N ALA A 178 -10.83 8.92 9.50
CA ALA A 178 -11.98 8.38 10.25
C ALA A 178 -11.59 7.38 11.35
N MET A 179 -10.53 6.58 11.11
CA MET A 179 -10.12 5.53 12.05
C MET A 179 -9.23 6.02 13.19
N LEU A 180 -8.42 7.05 12.95
CA LEU A 180 -7.41 7.56 13.87
C LEU A 180 -7.88 8.77 14.67
N GLU A 181 -9.12 9.21 14.47
CA GLU A 181 -9.72 10.31 15.21
C GLU A 181 -9.61 10.09 16.73
N PRO A 182 -9.08 11.06 17.50
CA PRO A 182 -8.98 10.93 18.93
C PRO A 182 -10.35 10.77 19.59
N ARG A 183 -10.49 9.80 20.51
CA ARG A 183 -11.77 9.49 21.17
C ARG A 183 -12.37 10.64 21.98
N TRP A 184 -11.53 11.58 22.44
CA TRP A 184 -11.97 12.75 23.23
C TRP A 184 -12.70 13.83 22.40
N THR A 185 -12.65 13.75 21.07
CA THR A 185 -13.45 14.63 20.20
C THR A 185 -14.91 14.17 20.04
N ARG A 186 -15.27 12.99 20.59
CA ARG A 186 -16.63 12.41 20.48
C ARG A 186 -17.55 12.72 21.66
N THR A 187 -17.12 13.55 22.63
CA THR A 187 -17.91 13.93 23.81
C THR A 187 -18.32 15.38 23.70
N SER A 188 -19.18 15.71 22.76
CA SER A 188 -20.00 16.94 22.78
C SER A 188 -21.29 16.72 22.02
#